data_f6a341a0dd745fabb6830da63acbb9a4
#
_entry.id   f6a341a0dd745fabb6830da63acbb9a4
#
_cell.length_a   1.000
_cell.length_b   1.000
_cell.length_c   1.000
_cell.angle_alpha   90.00
_cell.angle_beta   90.00
_cell.angle_gamma   90.00
#
_symmetry.space_group_name_H-M   'P 1'
#
loop_
_entity.id
_entity.type
_entity.pdbx_description
1 polymer ?
#
loop_
_entity_poly.entity_id
_entity_poly.type
_entity_poly.pdbx_seq_one_letter_code
_entity_poly.pdbx_strand_id
1 'polypeptide(L)'
;MTDVTLGSLTLVPPFSAPEAAPRLRSAAARVLHANWTGTSTVPSRGLYPHQWSWDSAFVAIGLRHLSPLRAQIELETLLAAQWGDGRVPHIVFNPEVPAGAYFPGPGFWRSSTDGRGAGAPEAVETSGIVQPPVHALAALLVHRADPGLSRARGFLARLRPKLAAWHRYLLERRDLGGAGLASVVHPWEQGMDNSPCWDAPLARVTPAPARSFRRADLDHGTVSDRPTDLDYGRYVRLAVRYRDGGYADRAPGGADGPEFAVEDPAFNALLIASEQALAEISAELGEPEPERLARAGRLTEVLVERLWDPEAGLFLCRDLPAGPGGEGAPVPERAVGGLLPLLLPGLPPRVVDALVHTACGPHFGLGGPVELVPSYDLLGPVFDPRRYWRGPAWFNTNWLLERGLRLHGERGLAAGLRAALVETAAASGFAEYVHPYTKESCGTRDFSWTAALCVDLLSEEPAGEPAAVVRTAAGRAGRWADRRTAGVRV
;
A
#
# COMPACT_ATOMS: atom_id res chain seq x y z
N MET A 1 29.07 -8.67 -51.99
CA MET A 1 29.88 -8.87 -50.80
C MET A 1 29.79 -7.58 -50.00
N THR A 2 28.87 -7.52 -49.09
CA THR A 2 28.72 -6.41 -48.14
C THR A 2 28.65 -7.02 -46.73
N ASP A 3 29.74 -6.80 -46.01
CA ASP A 3 29.92 -7.22 -44.65
C ASP A 3 28.93 -6.49 -43.74
N VAL A 4 28.05 -7.24 -43.06
CA VAL A 4 27.20 -6.72 -41.99
C VAL A 4 27.89 -7.03 -40.67
N THR A 5 28.51 -6.03 -40.07
CA THR A 5 29.09 -6.09 -38.74
C THR A 5 27.98 -6.19 -37.70
N LEU A 6 27.87 -7.35 -37.09
CA LEU A 6 27.00 -7.57 -35.90
C LEU A 6 27.53 -6.74 -34.71
N GLY A 7 26.75 -5.75 -34.31
CA GLY A 7 27.04 -4.98 -33.12
C GLY A 7 27.04 -5.88 -31.88
N SER A 8 28.10 -5.79 -31.08
CA SER A 8 28.31 -6.51 -29.84
C SER A 8 27.21 -6.12 -28.81
N LEU A 9 26.28 -7.04 -28.56
CA LEU A 9 25.42 -7.01 -27.38
C LEU A 9 26.32 -7.15 -26.14
N THR A 10 26.45 -6.08 -25.39
CA THR A 10 27.10 -6.10 -24.08
C THR A 10 26.19 -6.89 -23.14
N LEU A 11 26.48 -8.16 -22.94
CA LEU A 11 25.86 -8.99 -21.91
C LEU A 11 26.18 -8.37 -20.53
N VAL A 12 25.17 -7.86 -19.83
CA VAL A 12 25.29 -7.50 -18.44
C VAL A 12 25.61 -8.80 -17.68
N PRO A 13 26.70 -8.86 -16.90
CA PRO A 13 27.06 -10.09 -16.20
C PRO A 13 25.97 -10.45 -15.17
N PRO A 14 25.74 -11.74 -14.92
CA PRO A 14 24.75 -12.17 -13.93
C PRO A 14 25.08 -11.61 -12.55
N PHE A 15 24.06 -11.35 -11.75
CA PHE A 15 24.04 -10.65 -10.44
C PHE A 15 24.95 -11.28 -9.35
N SER A 16 25.72 -12.33 -9.67
CA SER A 16 26.59 -13.07 -8.78
C SER A 16 28.00 -12.46 -8.55
N ALA A 17 28.30 -11.30 -9.13
CA ALA A 17 29.59 -10.65 -8.87
C ALA A 17 29.58 -9.95 -7.52
N PRO A 18 30.62 -10.12 -6.64
CA PRO A 18 30.70 -9.50 -5.32
C PRO A 18 30.54 -7.97 -5.30
N GLU A 19 30.77 -7.32 -6.44
CA GLU A 19 30.64 -5.86 -6.61
C GLU A 19 29.23 -5.40 -7.07
N ALA A 20 28.32 -6.29 -7.41
CA ALA A 20 27.02 -5.92 -7.97
C ALA A 20 26.11 -5.28 -6.92
N ALA A 21 26.02 -5.85 -5.73
CA ALA A 21 25.18 -5.35 -4.63
C ALA A 21 25.61 -3.96 -4.14
N PRO A 22 26.91 -3.66 -3.87
CA PRO A 22 27.35 -2.32 -3.51
C PRO A 22 27.09 -1.27 -4.59
N ARG A 23 27.26 -1.62 -5.87
CA ARG A 23 26.97 -0.71 -7.00
C ARG A 23 25.48 -0.39 -7.09
N LEU A 24 24.63 -1.40 -6.95
CA LEU A 24 23.18 -1.23 -6.98
C LEU A 24 22.69 -0.41 -5.78
N ARG A 25 23.20 -0.69 -4.57
CA ARG A 25 22.93 0.13 -3.38
C ARG A 25 23.30 1.59 -3.60
N SER A 26 24.45 1.86 -4.20
CA SER A 26 24.90 3.22 -4.53
C SER A 26 23.99 3.88 -5.59
N ALA A 27 23.51 3.14 -6.58
CA ALA A 27 22.57 3.63 -7.57
C ALA A 27 21.22 4.00 -6.94
N ALA A 28 20.66 3.13 -6.11
CA ALA A 28 19.44 3.40 -5.36
C ALA A 28 19.57 4.62 -4.42
N ALA A 29 20.72 4.75 -3.73
CA ALA A 29 20.99 5.90 -2.90
C ALA A 29 21.03 7.22 -3.69
N ARG A 30 21.53 7.21 -4.95
CA ARG A 30 21.48 8.39 -5.83
C ARG A 30 20.06 8.77 -6.21
N VAL A 31 19.18 7.81 -6.49
CA VAL A 31 17.75 8.07 -6.76
C VAL A 31 17.11 8.75 -5.55
N LEU A 32 17.29 8.18 -4.35
CA LEU A 32 16.75 8.73 -3.11
C LEU A 32 17.33 10.12 -2.77
N HIS A 33 18.57 10.38 -3.15
CA HIS A 33 19.17 11.71 -2.99
C HIS A 33 18.60 12.72 -4.01
N ALA A 34 18.46 12.32 -5.27
CA ALA A 34 17.91 13.19 -6.32
C ALA A 34 16.47 13.60 -6.03
N ASN A 35 15.68 12.70 -5.43
CA ASN A 35 14.27 12.96 -5.08
C ASN A 35 14.07 13.62 -3.71
N TRP A 36 15.15 13.88 -2.96
CA TRP A 36 15.09 14.55 -1.66
C TRP A 36 14.86 16.08 -1.83
N THR A 37 13.85 16.61 -1.12
CA THR A 37 13.49 18.04 -1.15
C THR A 37 14.13 18.89 -0.04
N GLY A 38 14.85 18.24 0.88
CA GLY A 38 15.36 18.87 2.10
C GLY A 38 14.60 18.45 3.36
N THR A 39 13.33 18.11 3.23
CA THR A 39 12.46 17.69 4.34
C THR A 39 11.75 16.35 4.09
N SER A 40 11.50 16.00 2.84
CA SER A 40 10.83 14.75 2.43
C SER A 40 11.38 14.26 1.11
N THR A 41 11.08 13.01 0.76
CA THR A 41 11.44 12.41 -0.52
C THR A 41 10.19 12.31 -1.38
N VAL A 42 10.19 12.91 -2.58
CA VAL A 42 9.09 12.77 -3.53
C VAL A 42 9.20 11.41 -4.26
N PRO A 43 8.09 10.81 -4.70
CA PRO A 43 8.12 9.56 -5.45
C PRO A 43 8.93 9.68 -6.75
N SER A 44 8.74 10.77 -7.49
CA SER A 44 9.50 11.13 -8.69
C SER A 44 9.34 12.63 -8.97
N ARG A 45 10.43 13.34 -9.23
CA ARG A 45 10.38 14.80 -9.46
C ARG A 45 9.55 15.21 -10.67
N GLY A 46 9.49 14.40 -11.69
CA GLY A 46 8.76 14.73 -12.93
C GLY A 46 7.26 14.63 -12.78
N LEU A 47 6.78 13.48 -12.28
CA LEU A 47 5.34 13.15 -12.28
C LEU A 47 4.69 13.37 -10.90
N TYR A 48 5.43 13.11 -9.81
CA TYR A 48 4.92 13.13 -8.43
C TYR A 48 5.77 14.07 -7.55
N PRO A 49 5.65 15.40 -7.71
CA PRO A 49 6.60 16.35 -7.12
C PRO A 49 6.28 16.75 -5.66
N HIS A 50 5.39 16.03 -5.00
CA HIS A 50 4.93 16.26 -3.63
C HIS A 50 5.28 15.09 -2.72
N GLN A 51 4.98 15.17 -1.43
CA GLN A 51 5.13 14.05 -0.50
C GLN A 51 3.85 13.20 -0.49
N TRP A 52 3.94 11.92 -0.88
CA TRP A 52 2.87 10.94 -0.76
C TRP A 52 2.99 10.13 0.53
N SER A 53 1.86 9.80 1.11
CA SER A 53 1.76 9.22 2.45
C SER A 53 2.41 7.83 2.57
N TRP A 54 1.93 6.83 1.84
CA TRP A 54 2.47 5.48 1.93
C TRP A 54 3.85 5.34 1.28
N ASP A 55 4.13 6.18 0.26
CA ASP A 55 5.46 6.30 -0.36
C ASP A 55 6.50 6.69 0.67
N SER A 56 6.21 7.71 1.48
CA SER A 56 7.10 8.13 2.58
C SER A 56 7.39 7.01 3.57
N ALA A 57 6.40 6.16 3.87
CA ALA A 57 6.61 5.01 4.74
C ALA A 57 7.57 3.99 4.09
N PHE A 58 7.37 3.62 2.82
CA PHE A 58 8.28 2.73 2.10
C PHE A 58 9.67 3.33 1.91
N VAL A 59 9.74 4.63 1.61
CA VAL A 59 11.00 5.37 1.50
C VAL A 59 11.77 5.37 2.82
N ALA A 60 11.09 5.62 3.95
CA ALA A 60 11.71 5.56 5.27
C ALA A 60 12.26 4.17 5.61
N ILE A 61 11.56 3.10 5.19
CA ILE A 61 12.03 1.72 5.36
C ILE A 61 13.38 1.52 4.66
N GLY A 62 13.57 1.96 3.43
CA GLY A 62 14.86 1.84 2.75
C GLY A 62 15.92 2.80 3.29
N LEU A 63 15.54 4.06 3.57
CA LEU A 63 16.44 5.08 4.11
C LEU A 63 17.06 4.69 5.45
N ARG A 64 16.40 3.86 6.28
CA ARG A 64 16.94 3.38 7.56
C ARG A 64 18.34 2.75 7.44
N HIS A 65 18.65 2.16 6.28
CA HIS A 65 19.93 1.54 5.98
C HIS A 65 20.98 2.48 5.41
N LEU A 66 20.58 3.67 4.95
CA LEU A 66 21.47 4.68 4.37
C LEU A 66 21.68 5.85 5.33
N SER A 67 20.62 6.32 5.95
CA SER A 67 20.58 7.43 6.88
C SER A 67 19.36 7.32 7.81
N PRO A 68 19.50 6.68 8.98
CA PRO A 68 18.42 6.61 9.96
C PRO A 68 17.83 7.98 10.31
N LEU A 69 18.64 9.03 10.31
CA LEU A 69 18.18 10.41 10.54
C LEU A 69 17.21 10.87 9.46
N ARG A 70 17.52 10.66 8.17
CA ARG A 70 16.61 11.02 7.07
C ARG A 70 15.32 10.20 7.10
N ALA A 71 15.42 8.90 7.45
CA ALA A 71 14.26 8.05 7.61
C ALA A 71 13.30 8.56 8.70
N GLN A 72 13.86 9.05 9.83
CA GLN A 72 13.06 9.67 10.89
C GLN A 72 12.42 10.99 10.41
N ILE A 73 13.19 11.87 9.76
CA ILE A 73 12.69 13.15 9.24
C ILE A 73 11.56 12.93 8.22
N GLU A 74 11.68 11.94 7.34
CA GLU A 74 10.66 11.58 6.35
C GLU A 74 9.28 11.35 6.99
N LEU A 75 9.22 10.52 8.04
CA LEU A 75 8.00 10.23 8.77
C LEU A 75 7.53 11.40 9.65
N GLU A 76 8.46 12.11 10.28
CA GLU A 76 8.16 13.29 11.09
C GLU A 76 7.51 14.39 10.26
N THR A 77 8.02 14.65 9.05
CA THR A 77 7.48 15.66 8.13
C THR A 77 6.07 15.30 7.68
N LEU A 78 5.83 14.06 7.27
CA LEU A 78 4.50 13.59 6.90
C LEU A 78 3.50 13.75 8.05
N LEU A 79 3.85 13.23 9.23
CA LEU A 79 2.97 13.27 10.39
C LEU A 79 2.82 14.67 11.01
N ALA A 80 3.68 15.62 10.66
CA ALA A 80 3.46 17.04 11.01
C ALA A 80 2.24 17.61 10.28
N ALA A 81 1.89 17.09 9.10
CA ALA A 81 0.73 17.50 8.32
C ALA A 81 -0.56 16.71 8.68
N GLN A 82 -0.55 15.92 9.75
CA GLN A 82 -1.74 15.19 10.23
C GLN A 82 -2.86 16.15 10.63
N TRP A 83 -4.11 15.84 10.25
CA TRP A 83 -5.28 16.63 10.61
C TRP A 83 -5.69 16.42 12.08
N GLY A 84 -6.44 17.37 12.61
CA GLY A 84 -6.93 17.31 14.01
C GLY A 84 -7.85 16.13 14.31
N ASP A 85 -8.57 15.60 13.33
CA ASP A 85 -9.38 14.39 13.47
C ASP A 85 -8.56 13.09 13.47
N GLY A 86 -7.25 13.17 13.22
CA GLY A 86 -6.32 12.05 13.24
C GLY A 86 -5.95 11.50 11.87
N ARG A 87 -6.62 11.91 10.77
CA ARG A 87 -6.26 11.42 9.43
C ARG A 87 -4.84 11.87 9.02
N VAL A 88 -4.12 10.98 8.34
CA VAL A 88 -2.88 11.29 7.66
C VAL A 88 -3.21 11.51 6.18
N PRO A 89 -2.93 12.69 5.61
CA PRO A 89 -3.34 13.01 4.25
C PRO A 89 -2.57 12.16 3.22
N HIS A 90 -3.24 11.80 2.14
CA HIS A 90 -2.67 11.12 0.97
C HIS A 90 -1.49 11.90 0.37
N ILE A 91 -1.61 13.24 0.23
CA ILE A 91 -0.55 14.11 -0.28
C ILE A 91 -0.37 15.30 0.67
N VAL A 92 0.89 15.61 0.95
CA VAL A 92 1.33 16.90 1.50
C VAL A 92 1.96 17.69 0.36
N PHE A 93 1.37 18.84 0.01
CA PHE A 93 1.82 19.62 -1.13
C PHE A 93 3.09 20.40 -0.82
N ASN A 94 4.08 20.30 -1.71
CA ASN A 94 5.29 21.08 -1.63
C ASN A 94 5.01 22.51 -2.15
N PRO A 95 5.15 23.56 -1.34
CA PRO A 95 4.86 24.95 -1.74
C PRO A 95 5.85 25.50 -2.78
N GLU A 96 7.03 24.88 -2.95
CA GLU A 96 8.02 25.27 -3.95
C GLU A 96 7.67 24.81 -5.37
N VAL A 97 6.68 23.91 -5.49
CA VAL A 97 6.22 23.36 -6.79
C VAL A 97 5.10 24.26 -7.33
N PRO A 98 5.13 24.63 -8.63
CA PRO A 98 4.05 25.40 -9.24
C PRO A 98 2.68 24.71 -9.04
N ALA A 99 1.66 25.48 -8.67
CA ALA A 99 0.32 24.96 -8.34
C ALA A 99 -0.32 24.13 -9.46
N GLY A 100 0.06 24.36 -10.73
CA GLY A 100 -0.42 23.60 -11.89
C GLY A 100 0.41 22.39 -12.26
N ALA A 101 1.47 22.05 -11.53
CA ALA A 101 2.36 20.92 -11.85
C ALA A 101 1.73 19.55 -11.55
N TYR A 102 0.71 19.51 -10.73
CA TYR A 102 -0.03 18.30 -10.39
C TYR A 102 -1.53 18.58 -10.26
N PHE A 103 -2.37 17.60 -10.64
CA PHE A 103 -3.81 17.65 -10.43
C PHE A 103 -4.32 16.32 -9.88
N PRO A 104 -5.17 16.33 -8.83
CA PRO A 104 -5.72 17.50 -8.12
C PRO A 104 -4.69 18.15 -7.19
N GLY A 105 -4.42 19.45 -7.40
CA GLY A 105 -3.46 20.24 -6.61
C GLY A 105 -4.08 20.95 -5.40
N PRO A 106 -3.31 21.79 -4.69
CA PRO A 106 -3.77 22.47 -3.48
C PRO A 106 -5.02 23.34 -3.70
N GLY A 107 -5.12 24.04 -4.83
CA GLY A 107 -6.28 24.86 -5.17
C GLY A 107 -7.57 24.04 -5.44
N PHE A 108 -7.45 22.78 -5.77
CA PHE A 108 -8.57 21.86 -5.86
C PHE A 108 -9.03 21.39 -4.46
N TRP A 109 -8.09 20.96 -3.64
CA TRP A 109 -8.40 20.41 -2.31
C TRP A 109 -8.82 21.47 -1.30
N ARG A 110 -8.21 22.67 -1.34
CA ARG A 110 -8.53 23.79 -0.44
C ARG A 110 -8.58 23.36 1.04
N SER A 111 -7.65 22.48 1.45
CA SER A 111 -7.65 21.89 2.78
C SER A 111 -7.56 22.90 3.89
N SER A 112 -6.71 23.94 3.73
CA SER A 112 -6.54 25.02 4.69
C SER A 112 -7.77 25.91 4.89
N THR A 113 -8.78 25.81 4.02
CA THR A 113 -10.06 26.54 4.12
C THR A 113 -11.22 25.61 4.36
N ASP A 114 -11.54 24.74 3.40
CA ASP A 114 -12.72 23.86 3.44
C ASP A 114 -12.54 22.68 4.44
N GLY A 115 -11.30 22.27 4.73
CA GLY A 115 -10.96 21.21 5.67
C GLY A 115 -10.83 21.62 7.14
N ARG A 116 -10.95 22.90 7.47
CA ARG A 116 -10.74 23.39 8.84
C ARG A 116 -11.69 22.77 9.86
N GLY A 117 -12.93 22.50 9.48
CA GLY A 117 -13.91 21.83 10.33
C GLY A 117 -13.52 20.39 10.72
N ALA A 118 -12.70 19.72 9.90
CA ALA A 118 -12.12 18.40 10.17
C ALA A 118 -10.69 18.50 10.75
N GLY A 119 -10.18 19.72 11.02
CA GLY A 119 -8.88 19.98 11.62
C GLY A 119 -7.71 19.94 10.67
N ALA A 120 -7.91 20.27 9.38
CA ALA A 120 -6.80 20.42 8.43
C ALA A 120 -5.76 21.44 8.90
N PRO A 121 -4.46 21.20 8.66
CA PRO A 121 -3.40 22.14 9.01
C PRO A 121 -3.59 23.50 8.33
N GLU A 122 -3.22 24.58 9.02
CA GLU A 122 -3.27 25.93 8.47
C GLU A 122 -2.04 26.27 7.63
N ALA A 123 -0.89 25.74 8.05
CA ALA A 123 0.42 26.11 7.51
C ALA A 123 0.84 25.35 6.26
N VAL A 124 0.13 24.26 5.93
CA VAL A 124 0.48 23.41 4.79
C VAL A 124 -0.78 22.88 4.11
N GLU A 125 -0.81 22.96 2.79
CA GLU A 125 -1.88 22.38 1.99
C GLU A 125 -1.71 20.87 1.84
N THR A 126 -2.82 20.14 1.95
CA THR A 126 -2.86 18.67 1.82
C THR A 126 -4.03 18.24 0.97
N SER A 127 -4.03 17.00 0.51
CA SER A 127 -5.28 16.34 0.11
C SER A 127 -6.13 16.02 1.33
N GLY A 128 -7.46 15.86 1.13
CA GLY A 128 -8.37 15.52 2.25
C GLY A 128 -8.63 14.02 2.42
N ILE A 129 -8.14 13.19 1.49
CA ILE A 129 -8.24 11.72 1.52
C ILE A 129 -6.97 11.10 2.13
N VAL A 130 -7.00 9.81 2.37
CA VAL A 130 -5.95 9.04 3.05
C VAL A 130 -5.22 8.08 2.10
N GLN A 131 -4.24 7.31 2.62
CA GLN A 131 -3.58 6.19 1.92
C GLN A 131 -3.32 5.02 2.89
N PRO A 132 -2.86 3.83 2.41
CA PRO A 132 -2.68 2.65 3.25
C PRO A 132 -1.77 2.89 4.45
N PRO A 133 -2.13 2.41 5.64
CA PRO A 133 -1.48 2.76 6.91
C PRO A 133 -0.22 1.93 7.22
N VAL A 134 0.84 2.12 6.47
CA VAL A 134 2.16 1.45 6.66
C VAL A 134 3.02 2.14 7.73
N HIS A 135 2.61 3.30 8.22
CA HIS A 135 3.45 4.25 8.94
C HIS A 135 4.00 3.73 10.29
N ALA A 136 3.19 3.00 11.08
CA ALA A 136 3.66 2.46 12.36
C ALA A 136 4.67 1.33 12.14
N LEU A 137 4.46 0.47 11.13
CA LEU A 137 5.43 -0.53 10.71
C LEU A 137 6.76 0.14 10.29
N ALA A 138 6.70 1.17 9.46
CA ALA A 138 7.88 1.93 9.05
C ALA A 138 8.60 2.57 10.24
N ALA A 139 7.89 3.21 11.16
CA ALA A 139 8.47 3.84 12.35
C ALA A 139 9.19 2.83 13.25
N LEU A 140 8.60 1.65 13.45
CA LEU A 140 9.23 0.56 14.22
C LEU A 140 10.52 0.07 13.55
N LEU A 141 10.50 -0.16 12.24
CA LEU A 141 11.66 -0.61 11.48
C LEU A 141 12.79 0.45 11.49
N VAL A 142 12.43 1.73 11.36
CA VAL A 142 13.38 2.85 11.45
C VAL A 142 14.00 2.94 12.84
N HIS A 143 13.20 2.78 13.89
CA HIS A 143 13.71 2.71 15.27
C HIS A 143 14.72 1.58 15.46
N ARG A 144 14.38 0.38 14.98
CA ARG A 144 15.22 -0.83 15.12
C ARG A 144 16.55 -0.73 14.37
N ALA A 145 16.62 0.06 13.31
CA ALA A 145 17.88 0.28 12.58
C ALA A 145 18.90 1.10 13.37
N ASP A 146 18.46 2.06 14.18
CA ASP A 146 19.32 2.84 15.11
C ASP A 146 18.51 3.25 16.35
N PRO A 147 18.39 2.33 17.33
CA PRO A 147 17.66 2.62 18.58
C PRO A 147 18.31 3.73 19.41
N GLY A 148 19.63 3.91 19.29
CA GLY A 148 20.38 4.96 19.98
C GLY A 148 19.98 6.34 19.51
N LEU A 149 20.06 6.59 18.22
CA LEU A 149 19.62 7.86 17.59
C LEU A 149 18.11 8.09 17.83
N SER A 150 17.30 7.06 17.68
CA SER A 150 15.84 7.14 17.87
C SER A 150 15.49 7.60 19.30
N ARG A 151 16.12 7.03 20.32
CA ARG A 151 15.93 7.44 21.73
C ARG A 151 16.45 8.85 21.97
N ALA A 152 17.68 9.15 21.51
CA ALA A 152 18.28 10.47 21.69
C ALA A 152 17.41 11.60 21.11
N ARG A 153 16.74 11.34 20.00
CA ARG A 153 15.81 12.29 19.36
C ARG A 153 14.39 12.23 19.93
N GLY A 154 14.04 11.25 20.76
CA GLY A 154 12.67 11.00 21.21
C GLY A 154 11.72 10.66 20.04
N PHE A 155 12.22 10.00 19.00
CA PHE A 155 11.50 9.75 17.76
C PHE A 155 10.17 9.01 17.99
N LEU A 156 10.21 7.82 18.61
CA LEU A 156 8.98 7.05 18.87
C LEU A 156 8.03 7.77 19.83
N ALA A 157 8.56 8.46 20.86
CA ALA A 157 7.74 9.19 21.82
C ALA A 157 6.91 10.31 21.15
N ARG A 158 7.49 10.99 20.11
CA ARG A 158 6.75 12.01 19.35
C ARG A 158 5.77 11.41 18.34
N LEU A 159 6.11 10.27 17.72
CA LEU A 159 5.28 9.68 16.67
C LEU A 159 4.11 8.86 17.23
N ARG A 160 4.30 8.16 18.36
CA ARG A 160 3.28 7.27 18.93
C ARG A 160 1.89 7.93 19.07
N PRO A 161 1.73 9.13 19.66
CA PRO A 161 0.40 9.74 19.78
C PRO A 161 -0.23 10.06 18.43
N LYS A 162 0.59 10.44 17.43
CA LYS A 162 0.11 10.69 16.06
C LYS A 162 -0.33 9.41 15.35
N LEU A 163 0.46 8.35 15.46
CA LEU A 163 0.13 7.03 14.92
C LEU A 163 -1.12 6.45 15.60
N ALA A 164 -1.26 6.63 16.91
CA ALA A 164 -2.45 6.21 17.65
C ALA A 164 -3.70 6.99 17.22
N ALA A 165 -3.58 8.30 16.97
CA ALA A 165 -4.67 9.11 16.43
C ALA A 165 -5.04 8.70 15.01
N TRP A 166 -4.06 8.35 14.18
CA TRP A 166 -4.26 7.84 12.83
C TRP A 166 -5.04 6.51 12.81
N HIS A 167 -4.62 5.54 13.63
CA HIS A 167 -5.33 4.26 13.72
C HIS A 167 -6.74 4.43 14.31
N ARG A 168 -6.92 5.29 15.31
CA ARG A 168 -8.24 5.61 15.86
C ARG A 168 -9.16 6.21 14.79
N TYR A 169 -8.68 7.15 13.98
CA TYR A 169 -9.43 7.71 12.86
C TYR A 169 -9.92 6.59 11.92
N LEU A 170 -9.04 5.68 11.51
CA LEU A 170 -9.40 4.58 10.62
C LEU A 170 -10.42 3.62 11.25
N LEU A 171 -10.25 3.29 12.51
CA LEU A 171 -11.09 2.31 13.21
C LEU A 171 -12.46 2.89 13.64
N GLU A 172 -12.55 4.19 13.91
CA GLU A 172 -13.78 4.82 14.40
C GLU A 172 -14.53 5.59 13.33
N ARG A 173 -13.83 6.23 12.37
CA ARG A 173 -14.43 7.07 11.35
C ARG A 173 -14.61 6.36 10.01
N ARG A 174 -13.79 5.35 9.75
CA ARG A 174 -13.79 4.62 8.48
C ARG A 174 -14.38 3.22 8.59
N ASP A 175 -14.83 2.77 9.75
CA ASP A 175 -15.66 1.58 9.90
C ASP A 175 -17.08 1.88 9.41
N LEU A 176 -17.22 2.07 8.10
CA LEU A 176 -18.50 2.43 7.48
C LEU A 176 -19.45 1.24 7.35
N GLY A 177 -18.94 0.02 7.42
CA GLY A 177 -19.71 -1.21 7.42
C GLY A 177 -20.12 -1.69 8.83
N GLY A 178 -19.61 -1.05 9.88
CA GLY A 178 -19.93 -1.38 11.28
C GLY A 178 -19.39 -2.73 11.75
N ALA A 179 -18.45 -3.32 11.02
CA ALA A 179 -17.87 -4.63 11.32
C ALA A 179 -16.46 -4.53 11.94
N GLY A 180 -15.91 -3.33 12.08
CA GLY A 180 -14.57 -3.07 12.57
C GLY A 180 -13.51 -2.92 11.48
N LEU A 181 -13.86 -3.08 10.19
CA LEU A 181 -12.93 -2.90 9.08
C LEU A 181 -13.00 -1.47 8.53
N ALA A 182 -11.82 -0.91 8.24
CA ALA A 182 -11.75 0.40 7.61
C ALA A 182 -12.17 0.32 6.14
N SER A 183 -12.99 1.28 5.72
CA SER A 183 -13.44 1.44 4.34
C SER A 183 -12.66 2.55 3.64
N VAL A 184 -12.33 2.35 2.36
CA VAL A 184 -11.86 3.38 1.46
C VAL A 184 -13.05 4.03 0.76
N VAL A 185 -13.07 5.36 0.68
CA VAL A 185 -14.15 6.13 0.05
C VAL A 185 -13.74 6.75 -1.30
N HIS A 186 -12.53 6.44 -1.72
CA HIS A 186 -11.95 6.89 -2.99
C HIS A 186 -10.91 5.85 -3.47
N PRO A 187 -10.84 5.52 -4.77
CA PRO A 187 -9.82 4.61 -5.30
C PRO A 187 -8.37 4.99 -4.96
N TRP A 188 -8.05 6.29 -4.91
CA TRP A 188 -6.71 6.77 -4.52
C TRP A 188 -6.34 6.46 -3.07
N GLU A 189 -7.30 6.22 -2.18
CA GLU A 189 -7.02 5.90 -0.78
C GLU A 189 -6.40 4.51 -0.60
N GLN A 190 -6.77 3.57 -1.47
CA GLN A 190 -6.21 2.24 -1.44
C GLN A 190 -4.82 2.18 -2.11
N GLY A 191 -4.49 3.17 -2.97
CA GLY A 191 -3.22 3.28 -3.67
C GLY A 191 -3.10 2.44 -4.94
N MET A 192 -4.14 1.66 -5.31
CA MET A 192 -4.22 0.87 -6.55
C MET A 192 -5.31 1.44 -7.47
N ASP A 193 -5.10 2.65 -7.96
CA ASP A 193 -6.12 3.58 -8.48
C ASP A 193 -7.11 3.01 -9.49
N ASN A 194 -6.64 2.29 -10.51
CA ASN A 194 -7.49 1.72 -11.56
C ASN A 194 -7.60 0.20 -11.49
N SER A 195 -7.43 -0.38 -10.30
CA SER A 195 -7.66 -1.80 -10.09
C SER A 195 -9.05 -2.20 -10.59
N PRO A 196 -9.22 -3.37 -11.24
CA PRO A 196 -10.52 -3.89 -11.62
C PRO A 196 -11.51 -4.04 -10.45
N CYS A 197 -11.01 -4.14 -9.23
CA CYS A 197 -11.85 -4.13 -8.02
C CYS A 197 -12.75 -2.88 -7.91
N TRP A 198 -12.41 -1.79 -8.60
CA TRP A 198 -13.18 -0.55 -8.59
C TRP A 198 -14.20 -0.43 -9.70
N ASP A 199 -14.16 -1.28 -10.75
CA ASP A 199 -14.98 -1.13 -11.93
C ASP A 199 -16.50 -1.19 -11.58
N ALA A 200 -16.92 -2.21 -10.84
CA ALA A 200 -18.30 -2.35 -10.40
C ALA A 200 -18.72 -1.26 -9.39
N PRO A 201 -17.94 -0.99 -8.31
CA PRO A 201 -18.24 0.12 -7.40
C PRO A 201 -18.33 1.49 -8.07
N LEU A 202 -17.47 1.77 -9.06
CA LEU A 202 -17.46 3.05 -9.78
C LEU A 202 -18.57 3.16 -10.86
N ALA A 203 -19.15 2.05 -11.30
CA ALA A 203 -20.15 2.07 -12.37
C ALA A 203 -21.37 2.95 -12.03
N ARG A 204 -21.72 3.07 -10.75
CA ARG A 204 -22.82 3.92 -10.26
C ARG A 204 -22.45 5.41 -10.12
N VAL A 205 -21.15 5.74 -10.16
CA VAL A 205 -20.67 7.11 -9.97
C VAL A 205 -20.76 7.88 -11.28
N THR A 206 -21.56 8.94 -11.31
CA THR A 206 -21.65 9.83 -12.47
C THR A 206 -20.34 10.63 -12.59
N PRO A 207 -19.62 10.57 -13.72
CA PRO A 207 -18.33 11.26 -13.84
C PRO A 207 -18.48 12.78 -13.84
N ALA A 208 -17.49 13.48 -13.32
CA ALA A 208 -17.34 14.91 -13.52
C ALA A 208 -17.13 15.19 -15.03
N PRO A 209 -17.65 16.33 -15.55
CA PRO A 209 -17.43 16.69 -16.95
C PRO A 209 -15.94 16.82 -17.28
N ALA A 210 -15.47 16.25 -18.38
CA ALA A 210 -14.04 16.28 -18.77
C ALA A 210 -13.45 17.70 -18.84
N ARG A 211 -14.27 18.72 -19.18
CA ARG A 211 -13.87 20.13 -19.18
C ARG A 211 -13.62 20.74 -17.78
N SER A 212 -14.00 20.05 -16.72
CA SER A 212 -13.89 20.55 -15.33
C SER A 212 -12.54 20.21 -14.65
N PHE A 213 -11.69 19.44 -15.30
CA PHE A 213 -10.40 19.04 -14.77
C PHE A 213 -9.34 18.90 -15.86
N ARG A 214 -8.06 18.91 -15.44
CA ARG A 214 -6.92 18.63 -16.33
C ARG A 214 -6.33 17.26 -15.98
N ARG A 215 -5.95 16.53 -17.00
CA ARG A 215 -5.25 15.24 -16.89
C ARG A 215 -3.74 15.45 -16.89
N ALA A 216 -3.18 15.97 -15.77
CA ALA A 216 -1.73 16.17 -15.63
C ALA A 216 -0.93 14.85 -15.64
N ASP A 217 -1.58 13.74 -15.29
CA ASP A 217 -1.00 12.40 -15.35
C ASP A 217 -0.69 11.92 -16.79
N LEU A 218 -1.29 12.57 -17.80
CA LEU A 218 -1.02 12.29 -19.21
C LEU A 218 0.15 13.11 -19.78
N ASP A 219 0.66 14.08 -19.07
CA ASP A 219 1.82 14.86 -19.49
C ASP A 219 3.13 14.03 -19.43
N HIS A 220 3.09 12.87 -18.77
CA HIS A 220 4.24 11.99 -18.55
C HIS A 220 3.84 10.52 -18.79
N GLY A 221 4.53 9.83 -19.69
CA GLY A 221 4.31 8.41 -19.98
C GLY A 221 3.30 8.15 -21.09
N THR A 222 2.91 6.89 -21.25
CA THR A 222 1.99 6.44 -22.30
C THR A 222 0.55 6.60 -21.83
N VAL A 223 -0.28 7.29 -22.60
CA VAL A 223 -1.70 7.56 -22.29
C VAL A 223 -2.48 6.26 -22.03
N SER A 224 -2.16 5.18 -22.77
CA SER A 224 -2.80 3.86 -22.61
C SER A 224 -2.56 3.22 -21.23
N ASP A 225 -1.49 3.59 -20.55
CA ASP A 225 -1.11 2.99 -19.28
C ASP A 225 -1.90 3.58 -18.09
N ARG A 226 -2.56 4.71 -18.29
CA ARG A 226 -3.30 5.45 -17.28
C ARG A 226 -4.79 5.13 -17.25
N PRO A 227 -5.53 5.50 -16.18
CA PRO A 227 -6.99 5.42 -16.14
C PRO A 227 -7.64 6.14 -17.34
N THR A 228 -8.80 5.68 -17.78
CA THR A 228 -9.56 6.37 -18.84
C THR A 228 -10.08 7.73 -18.36
N ASP A 229 -10.46 8.62 -19.29
CA ASP A 229 -11.10 9.90 -18.94
C ASP A 229 -12.41 9.70 -18.16
N LEU A 230 -13.13 8.61 -18.43
CA LEU A 230 -14.33 8.23 -17.71
C LEU A 230 -14.02 7.88 -16.25
N ASP A 231 -13.02 7.05 -16.01
CA ASP A 231 -12.61 6.66 -14.66
C ASP A 231 -12.08 7.86 -13.88
N TYR A 232 -11.24 8.66 -14.53
CA TYR A 232 -10.70 9.88 -13.92
C TYR A 232 -11.79 10.90 -13.58
N GLY A 233 -12.81 11.04 -14.45
CA GLY A 233 -13.97 11.86 -14.16
C GLY A 233 -14.76 11.37 -12.94
N ARG A 234 -14.86 10.06 -12.72
CA ARG A 234 -15.45 9.46 -11.51
C ARG A 234 -14.62 9.77 -10.27
N TYR A 235 -13.28 9.66 -10.35
CA TYR A 235 -12.38 10.03 -9.25
C TYR A 235 -12.55 11.50 -8.88
N VAL A 236 -12.55 12.40 -9.86
CA VAL A 236 -12.76 13.83 -9.62
C VAL A 236 -14.13 14.08 -8.98
N ARG A 237 -15.17 13.39 -9.41
CA ARG A 237 -16.52 13.50 -8.82
C ARG A 237 -16.53 13.13 -7.33
N LEU A 238 -15.92 12.00 -6.98
CA LEU A 238 -15.84 11.54 -5.60
C LEU A 238 -15.06 12.54 -4.73
N ALA A 239 -13.90 13.00 -5.22
CA ALA A 239 -13.06 13.97 -4.52
C ALA A 239 -13.77 15.32 -4.30
N VAL A 240 -14.49 15.83 -5.31
CA VAL A 240 -15.31 17.05 -5.21
C VAL A 240 -16.40 16.89 -4.15
N ARG A 241 -17.18 15.80 -4.19
CA ARG A 241 -18.24 15.56 -3.20
C ARG A 241 -17.71 15.47 -1.78
N TYR A 242 -16.58 14.77 -1.60
CA TYR A 242 -15.97 14.63 -0.29
C TYR A 242 -15.49 15.96 0.26
N ARG A 243 -14.79 16.75 -0.56
CA ARG A 243 -14.36 18.11 -0.23
C ARG A 243 -15.53 19.02 0.11
N ASP A 244 -16.52 19.10 -0.80
CA ASP A 244 -17.67 20.01 -0.65
C ASP A 244 -18.58 19.58 0.52
N GLY A 245 -18.52 18.30 0.93
CA GLY A 245 -19.11 17.79 2.17
C GLY A 245 -18.31 18.09 3.44
N GLY A 246 -17.26 18.92 3.37
CA GLY A 246 -16.40 19.29 4.50
C GLY A 246 -15.52 18.13 4.99
N TYR A 247 -15.20 17.19 4.11
CA TYR A 247 -14.38 16.00 4.42
C TYR A 247 -14.98 15.10 5.52
N ALA A 248 -16.29 15.06 5.61
CA ALA A 248 -17.00 14.25 6.60
C ALA A 248 -17.13 12.79 6.15
N ASP A 249 -16.71 11.86 7.00
CA ASP A 249 -16.93 10.43 6.80
C ASP A 249 -18.38 10.09 7.21
N ARG A 250 -19.15 9.58 6.26
CA ARG A 250 -20.57 9.27 6.44
C ARG A 250 -20.87 7.82 6.10
N ALA A 251 -21.80 7.21 6.82
CA ALA A 251 -22.22 5.84 6.54
C ALA A 251 -22.92 5.73 5.17
N PRO A 252 -22.76 4.61 4.44
CA PRO A 252 -23.50 4.32 3.21
C PRO A 252 -25.01 4.26 3.46
N GLY A 253 -25.80 4.50 2.41
CA GLY A 253 -27.26 4.32 2.43
C GLY A 253 -28.07 5.56 2.82
N GLY A 254 -27.45 6.64 3.31
CA GLY A 254 -28.11 7.95 3.49
C GLY A 254 -28.09 8.80 2.23
N ALA A 255 -28.96 9.81 2.13
CA ALA A 255 -29.00 10.75 1.00
C ALA A 255 -27.63 11.43 0.74
N ASP A 256 -26.86 11.64 1.80
CA ASP A 256 -25.52 12.23 1.77
C ASP A 256 -24.40 11.20 1.92
N GLY A 257 -24.71 9.90 1.86
CA GLY A 257 -23.72 8.82 1.98
C GLY A 257 -22.74 8.80 0.79
N PRO A 258 -21.59 8.12 0.94
CA PRO A 258 -20.59 7.99 -0.11
C PRO A 258 -21.17 7.18 -1.28
N GLU A 259 -20.92 7.64 -2.51
CA GLU A 259 -21.24 6.89 -3.75
C GLU A 259 -20.29 5.68 -3.90
N PHE A 260 -19.14 5.71 -3.27
CA PHE A 260 -18.11 4.68 -3.25
C PHE A 260 -17.62 4.47 -1.82
N ALA A 261 -17.74 3.24 -1.33
CA ALA A 261 -17.20 2.82 -0.03
C ALA A 261 -16.89 1.33 -0.10
N VAL A 262 -15.64 0.97 0.06
CA VAL A 262 -15.18 -0.42 -0.11
C VAL A 262 -14.30 -0.83 1.06
N GLU A 263 -14.60 -1.98 1.65
CA GLU A 263 -13.69 -2.67 2.56
C GLU A 263 -12.67 -3.44 1.71
N ASP A 264 -11.42 -3.01 1.78
CA ASP A 264 -10.32 -3.58 1.00
C ASP A 264 -9.42 -4.46 1.87
N PRO A 265 -9.06 -5.69 1.42
CA PRO A 265 -8.26 -6.61 2.21
C PRO A 265 -6.83 -6.12 2.45
N ALA A 266 -6.19 -5.47 1.48
CA ALA A 266 -4.82 -4.97 1.63
C ALA A 266 -4.75 -3.80 2.60
N PHE A 267 -5.68 -2.84 2.48
CA PHE A 267 -5.76 -1.70 3.37
C PHE A 267 -5.93 -2.14 4.83
N ASN A 268 -6.84 -3.08 5.08
CA ASN A 268 -7.09 -3.61 6.41
C ASN A 268 -5.95 -4.50 6.93
N ALA A 269 -5.32 -5.30 6.08
CA ALA A 269 -4.13 -6.07 6.48
C ALA A 269 -2.98 -5.14 6.93
N LEU A 270 -2.75 -4.05 6.21
CA LEU A 270 -1.75 -3.04 6.59
C LEU A 270 -2.12 -2.31 7.89
N LEU A 271 -3.40 -2.00 8.10
CA LEU A 271 -3.87 -1.42 9.37
C LEU A 271 -3.62 -2.38 10.55
N ILE A 272 -3.94 -3.65 10.40
CA ILE A 272 -3.74 -4.67 11.42
C ILE A 272 -2.24 -4.86 11.73
N ALA A 273 -1.40 -4.96 10.69
CA ALA A 273 0.05 -5.05 10.86
C ALA A 273 0.63 -3.79 11.54
N SER A 274 0.10 -2.61 11.20
CA SER A 274 0.46 -1.35 11.85
C SER A 274 -0.02 -1.27 13.32
N GLU A 275 -1.18 -1.83 13.67
CA GLU A 275 -1.63 -1.93 15.08
C GLU A 275 -0.68 -2.83 15.89
N GLN A 276 -0.21 -3.93 15.32
CA GLN A 276 0.82 -4.78 15.95
C GLN A 276 2.12 -4.02 16.15
N ALA A 277 2.59 -3.30 15.12
CA ALA A 277 3.79 -2.48 15.21
C ALA A 277 3.65 -1.35 16.24
N LEU A 278 2.48 -0.73 16.35
CA LEU A 278 2.21 0.32 17.34
C LEU A 278 2.19 -0.23 18.78
N ALA A 279 1.72 -1.46 18.98
CA ALA A 279 1.82 -2.14 20.27
C ALA A 279 3.29 -2.38 20.67
N GLU A 280 4.13 -2.78 19.71
CA GLU A 280 5.56 -2.93 19.94
C GLU A 280 6.25 -1.57 20.22
N ILE A 281 5.87 -0.50 19.50
CA ILE A 281 6.36 0.86 19.78
C ILE A 281 6.01 1.28 21.22
N SER A 282 4.79 0.99 21.67
CA SER A 282 4.39 1.28 23.06
C SER A 282 5.21 0.51 24.07
N ALA A 283 5.50 -0.77 23.81
CA ALA A 283 6.37 -1.58 24.67
C ALA A 283 7.83 -1.07 24.71
N GLU A 284 8.39 -0.65 23.56
CA GLU A 284 9.73 -0.02 23.47
C GLU A 284 9.83 1.30 24.28
N LEU A 285 8.71 1.98 24.45
CA LEU A 285 8.60 3.20 25.26
C LEU A 285 8.34 2.92 26.77
N GLY A 286 8.20 1.64 27.16
CA GLY A 286 7.87 1.25 28.53
C GLY A 286 6.40 1.43 28.91
N GLU A 287 5.53 1.61 27.94
CA GLU A 287 4.09 1.81 28.09
C GLU A 287 3.31 0.76 27.29
N PRO A 288 3.40 -0.55 27.63
CA PRO A 288 2.78 -1.62 26.86
C PRO A 288 1.25 -1.48 26.83
N GLU A 289 0.67 -1.64 25.62
CA GLU A 289 -0.75 -1.57 25.33
C GLU A 289 -1.25 -2.94 24.80
N PRO A 290 -1.46 -3.96 25.66
CA PRO A 290 -1.85 -5.31 25.22
C PRO A 290 -3.21 -5.36 24.52
N GLU A 291 -4.08 -4.39 24.76
CA GLU A 291 -5.37 -4.23 24.07
C GLU A 291 -5.20 -3.99 22.56
N ARG A 292 -4.08 -3.43 22.10
CA ARG A 292 -3.78 -3.28 20.67
C ARG A 292 -3.52 -4.63 20.01
N LEU A 293 -2.77 -5.51 20.64
CA LEU A 293 -2.54 -6.87 20.14
C LEU A 293 -3.85 -7.67 20.14
N ALA A 294 -4.67 -7.53 21.18
CA ALA A 294 -5.97 -8.16 21.23
C ALA A 294 -6.90 -7.62 20.13
N ARG A 295 -6.86 -6.31 19.86
CA ARG A 295 -7.60 -5.69 18.76
C ARG A 295 -7.13 -6.21 17.42
N ALA A 296 -5.83 -6.24 17.16
CA ALA A 296 -5.25 -6.77 15.93
C ALA A 296 -5.69 -8.23 15.69
N GLY A 297 -5.73 -9.06 16.74
CA GLY A 297 -6.26 -10.42 16.67
C GLY A 297 -7.73 -10.45 16.24
N ARG A 298 -8.59 -9.69 16.91
CA ARG A 298 -10.02 -9.59 16.54
C ARG A 298 -10.23 -9.09 15.11
N LEU A 299 -9.49 -8.07 14.71
CA LEU A 299 -9.57 -7.53 13.33
C LEU A 299 -9.14 -8.56 12.30
N THR A 300 -8.15 -9.40 12.61
CA THR A 300 -7.75 -10.53 11.74
C THR A 300 -8.89 -11.56 11.61
N GLU A 301 -9.57 -11.88 12.71
CA GLU A 301 -10.75 -12.76 12.69
C GLU A 301 -11.86 -12.18 11.82
N VAL A 302 -12.21 -10.90 12.01
CA VAL A 302 -13.23 -10.19 11.21
C VAL A 302 -12.82 -10.12 9.73
N LEU A 303 -11.56 -9.86 9.43
CA LEU A 303 -11.05 -9.84 8.05
C LEU A 303 -11.29 -11.18 7.36
N VAL A 304 -10.98 -12.30 8.04
CA VAL A 304 -11.22 -13.66 7.53
C VAL A 304 -12.71 -13.94 7.41
N GLU A 305 -13.51 -13.59 8.40
CA GLU A 305 -14.95 -13.87 8.38
C GLU A 305 -15.68 -13.13 7.25
N ARG A 306 -15.25 -11.89 6.97
CA ARG A 306 -15.97 -10.97 6.10
C ARG A 306 -15.47 -10.90 4.67
N LEU A 307 -14.16 -11.04 4.46
CA LEU A 307 -13.54 -10.83 3.15
C LEU A 307 -12.90 -12.09 2.53
N TRP A 308 -12.74 -13.17 3.30
CA TRP A 308 -12.20 -14.42 2.76
C TRP A 308 -13.22 -15.16 1.90
N ASP A 309 -12.83 -15.46 0.67
CA ASP A 309 -13.61 -16.33 -0.23
C ASP A 309 -12.89 -17.66 -0.42
N PRO A 310 -13.45 -18.77 0.12
CA PRO A 310 -12.81 -20.09 0.05
C PRO A 310 -12.83 -20.71 -1.36
N GLU A 311 -13.75 -20.31 -2.25
CA GLU A 311 -13.82 -20.78 -3.64
C GLU A 311 -12.79 -20.05 -4.49
N ALA A 312 -12.60 -18.75 -4.25
CA ALA A 312 -11.54 -17.98 -4.87
C ALA A 312 -10.15 -18.35 -4.30
N GLY A 313 -10.06 -18.87 -3.07
CA GLY A 313 -8.81 -19.05 -2.34
C GLY A 313 -8.09 -17.72 -2.10
N LEU A 314 -8.84 -16.63 -1.92
CA LEU A 314 -8.34 -15.27 -1.90
C LEU A 314 -9.26 -14.38 -1.05
N PHE A 315 -8.73 -13.27 -0.52
CA PHE A 315 -9.58 -12.22 0.05
C PHE A 315 -10.12 -11.33 -1.08
N LEU A 316 -11.41 -11.01 -1.02
CA LEU A 316 -12.08 -10.15 -1.98
C LEU A 316 -12.47 -8.82 -1.33
N CYS A 317 -12.48 -7.74 -2.11
CA CYS A 317 -13.05 -6.47 -1.70
C CYS A 317 -14.56 -6.61 -1.46
N ARG A 318 -15.12 -5.79 -0.56
CA ARG A 318 -16.58 -5.72 -0.32
C ARG A 318 -17.07 -4.30 -0.58
N ASP A 319 -17.98 -4.18 -1.53
CA ASP A 319 -18.62 -2.92 -1.93
C ASP A 319 -19.82 -2.64 -1.02
N LEU A 320 -19.71 -1.69 -0.10
CA LEU A 320 -20.72 -1.43 0.94
C LEU A 320 -22.05 -0.86 0.39
N PRO A 321 -22.05 0.07 -0.59
CA PRO A 321 -23.30 0.53 -1.21
C PRO A 321 -24.05 -0.53 -2.02
N ALA A 322 -23.39 -1.65 -2.36
CA ALA A 322 -24.02 -2.76 -3.06
C ALA A 322 -24.67 -3.75 -2.09
N GLY A 323 -25.77 -4.38 -2.51
CA GLY A 323 -26.45 -5.38 -1.71
C GLY A 323 -27.60 -4.83 -0.84
N PRO A 324 -28.51 -5.71 -0.42
CA PRO A 324 -29.65 -5.34 0.42
C PRO A 324 -29.22 -5.00 1.84
N GLY A 325 -29.86 -4.00 2.45
CA GLY A 325 -29.71 -3.67 3.86
C GLY A 325 -28.38 -3.02 4.27
N GLY A 326 -27.49 -2.68 3.31
CA GLY A 326 -26.20 -2.06 3.61
C GLY A 326 -25.12 -3.05 4.09
N GLU A 327 -25.34 -4.36 3.97
CA GLU A 327 -24.34 -5.37 4.31
C GLU A 327 -23.16 -5.43 3.32
N GLY A 328 -23.33 -4.78 2.16
CA GLY A 328 -22.39 -4.80 1.06
C GLY A 328 -22.37 -6.14 0.30
N ALA A 329 -21.70 -6.14 -0.85
CA ALA A 329 -21.51 -7.33 -1.69
C ALA A 329 -20.02 -7.56 -2.00
N PRO A 330 -19.56 -8.82 -2.09
CA PRO A 330 -18.20 -9.10 -2.53
C PRO A 330 -18.02 -8.63 -3.99
N VAL A 331 -16.83 -8.11 -4.27
CA VAL A 331 -16.39 -7.77 -5.64
C VAL A 331 -15.60 -8.97 -6.15
N PRO A 332 -16.07 -9.71 -7.16
CA PRO A 332 -15.48 -10.99 -7.58
C PRO A 332 -14.23 -10.80 -8.45
N GLU A 333 -13.36 -9.88 -8.08
CA GLU A 333 -12.12 -9.57 -8.80
C GLU A 333 -10.89 -10.06 -8.03
N ARG A 334 -10.01 -10.79 -8.73
CA ARG A 334 -8.79 -11.36 -8.16
C ARG A 334 -7.64 -10.38 -8.33
N ALA A 335 -7.40 -9.54 -7.34
CA ALA A 335 -6.27 -8.59 -7.33
C ALA A 335 -5.23 -8.98 -6.27
N VAL A 336 -4.00 -8.48 -6.44
CA VAL A 336 -2.88 -8.70 -5.53
C VAL A 336 -3.20 -8.29 -4.09
N GLY A 337 -4.09 -7.31 -3.91
CA GLY A 337 -4.58 -6.89 -2.59
C GLY A 337 -5.16 -8.02 -1.76
N GLY A 338 -5.78 -9.01 -2.42
CA GLY A 338 -6.31 -10.21 -1.76
C GLY A 338 -5.26 -11.19 -1.23
N LEU A 339 -4.01 -11.10 -1.67
CA LEU A 339 -2.88 -11.88 -1.15
C LEU A 339 -2.17 -11.20 0.03
N LEU A 340 -2.30 -9.87 0.18
CA LEU A 340 -1.56 -9.10 1.18
C LEU A 340 -1.89 -9.43 2.65
N PRO A 341 -3.06 -10.02 3.00
CA PRO A 341 -3.26 -10.54 4.34
C PRO A 341 -2.23 -11.58 4.81
N LEU A 342 -1.41 -12.17 3.92
CA LEU A 342 -0.22 -12.96 4.29
C LEU A 342 0.75 -12.21 5.23
N LEU A 343 0.66 -10.88 5.34
CA LEU A 343 1.39 -10.09 6.33
C LEU A 343 0.98 -10.36 7.78
N LEU A 344 -0.14 -11.06 8.01
CA LEU A 344 -0.74 -11.22 9.34
C LEU A 344 -0.36 -12.57 9.94
N PRO A 345 0.38 -12.60 11.06
CA PRO A 345 0.80 -13.86 11.70
C PRO A 345 -0.37 -14.66 12.28
N GLY A 346 -1.52 -14.02 12.51
CA GLY A 346 -2.72 -14.62 13.10
C GLY A 346 -3.65 -15.32 12.11
N LEU A 347 -3.30 -15.42 10.83
CA LEU A 347 -4.13 -16.12 9.85
C LEU A 347 -4.25 -17.61 10.17
N PRO A 348 -5.43 -18.22 9.96
CA PRO A 348 -5.59 -19.67 10.04
C PRO A 348 -4.69 -20.39 9.03
N PRO A 349 -3.99 -21.48 9.40
CA PRO A 349 -3.09 -22.19 8.48
C PRO A 349 -3.72 -22.55 7.13
N ARG A 350 -4.97 -23.02 7.13
CA ARG A 350 -5.72 -23.33 5.89
C ARG A 350 -5.87 -22.12 4.94
N VAL A 351 -5.98 -20.91 5.49
CA VAL A 351 -6.07 -19.68 4.70
C VAL A 351 -4.71 -19.35 4.12
N VAL A 352 -3.65 -19.49 4.92
CA VAL A 352 -2.26 -19.30 4.45
C VAL A 352 -1.95 -20.27 3.30
N ASP A 353 -2.22 -21.57 3.50
CA ASP A 353 -1.98 -22.61 2.47
C ASP A 353 -2.72 -22.29 1.16
N ALA A 354 -3.98 -21.84 1.26
CA ALA A 354 -4.78 -21.47 0.09
C ALA A 354 -4.24 -20.21 -0.59
N LEU A 355 -3.82 -19.18 0.16
CA LEU A 355 -3.21 -17.97 -0.40
C LEU A 355 -1.90 -18.27 -1.13
N VAL A 356 -1.03 -19.10 -0.54
CA VAL A 356 0.23 -19.53 -1.18
C VAL A 356 -0.06 -20.32 -2.45
N HIS A 357 -1.02 -21.26 -2.39
CA HIS A 357 -1.46 -22.01 -3.57
C HIS A 357 -1.99 -21.08 -4.68
N THR A 358 -2.81 -20.08 -4.33
CA THR A 358 -3.35 -19.11 -5.28
C THR A 358 -2.26 -18.23 -5.87
N ALA A 359 -1.28 -17.78 -5.06
CA ALA A 359 -0.15 -16.98 -5.53
C ALA A 359 0.70 -17.74 -6.56
N CYS A 360 0.93 -19.04 -6.34
CA CYS A 360 1.68 -19.91 -7.27
C CYS A 360 0.82 -20.47 -8.42
N GLY A 361 -0.50 -20.39 -8.32
CA GLY A 361 -1.45 -20.90 -9.29
C GLY A 361 -1.54 -20.06 -10.58
N PRO A 362 -2.41 -20.46 -11.52
CA PRO A 362 -2.49 -19.85 -12.84
C PRO A 362 -2.93 -18.38 -12.83
N HIS A 363 -3.59 -17.93 -11.75
CA HIS A 363 -4.07 -16.55 -11.61
C HIS A 363 -2.96 -15.54 -11.32
N PHE A 364 -1.92 -15.93 -10.57
CA PHE A 364 -0.81 -15.03 -10.21
C PHE A 364 0.57 -15.54 -10.61
N GLY A 365 0.74 -16.84 -10.85
CA GLY A 365 1.88 -17.47 -11.51
C GLY A 365 3.23 -17.36 -10.83
N LEU A 366 3.30 -17.03 -9.51
CA LEU A 366 4.55 -16.87 -8.77
C LEU A 366 5.40 -18.15 -8.80
N GLY A 367 6.68 -18.00 -9.17
CA GLY A 367 7.62 -19.11 -9.27
C GLY A 367 7.40 -20.00 -10.51
N GLY A 368 6.52 -19.59 -11.42
CA GLY A 368 6.22 -20.23 -12.70
C GLY A 368 6.39 -19.25 -13.86
N PRO A 369 5.30 -18.82 -14.54
CA PRO A 369 5.37 -17.94 -15.69
C PRO A 369 5.79 -16.51 -15.36
N VAL A 370 5.68 -16.08 -14.11
CA VAL A 370 6.14 -14.78 -13.64
C VAL A 370 7.00 -14.93 -12.39
N GLU A 371 7.96 -14.02 -12.22
CA GLU A 371 8.83 -13.96 -11.06
C GLU A 371 8.33 -12.93 -10.03
N LEU A 372 7.60 -11.91 -10.49
CA LEU A 372 6.93 -10.91 -9.67
C LEU A 372 5.42 -11.06 -9.83
N VAL A 373 4.71 -11.05 -8.73
CA VAL A 373 3.24 -11.19 -8.71
C VAL A 373 2.60 -9.97 -9.38
N PRO A 374 1.72 -10.19 -10.39
CA PRO A 374 1.00 -9.11 -11.07
C PRO A 374 -0.03 -8.47 -10.15
N SER A 375 -0.42 -7.24 -10.44
CA SER A 375 -1.43 -6.52 -9.66
C SER A 375 -2.85 -7.08 -9.83
N TYR A 376 -3.10 -7.79 -10.91
CA TYR A 376 -4.40 -8.39 -11.22
C TYR A 376 -4.22 -9.77 -11.84
N ASP A 377 -5.28 -10.56 -11.79
CA ASP A 377 -5.40 -11.93 -12.32
C ASP A 377 -4.89 -12.03 -13.77
N LEU A 378 -3.89 -12.90 -14.01
CA LEU A 378 -3.34 -13.18 -15.35
C LEU A 378 -4.38 -13.74 -16.33
N LEU A 379 -5.47 -14.35 -15.81
CA LEU A 379 -6.59 -14.91 -16.56
C LEU A 379 -7.81 -14.00 -16.53
N GLY A 380 -7.73 -12.87 -15.84
CA GLY A 380 -8.83 -11.92 -15.70
C GLY A 380 -9.23 -11.27 -17.03
N PRO A 381 -10.52 -11.03 -17.28
CA PRO A 381 -11.00 -10.56 -18.58
C PRO A 381 -10.52 -9.15 -18.96
N VAL A 382 -10.04 -8.39 -17.99
CA VAL A 382 -9.53 -7.02 -18.19
C VAL A 382 -8.04 -6.89 -17.84
N PHE A 383 -7.34 -8.02 -17.84
CA PHE A 383 -5.88 -8.03 -17.65
C PHE A 383 -5.18 -7.30 -18.78
N ASP A 384 -4.35 -6.34 -18.40
CA ASP A 384 -3.49 -5.60 -19.31
C ASP A 384 -2.10 -5.46 -18.68
N PRO A 385 -1.06 -6.10 -19.24
CA PRO A 385 0.26 -6.19 -18.60
C PRO A 385 1.02 -4.84 -18.54
N ARG A 386 0.50 -3.78 -19.14
CA ARG A 386 1.09 -2.43 -19.12
C ARG A 386 0.26 -1.41 -18.36
N ARG A 387 -1.02 -1.69 -18.13
CA ARG A 387 -1.98 -0.70 -17.66
C ARG A 387 -2.03 -0.61 -16.12
N TYR A 388 -1.17 0.17 -15.54
CA TYR A 388 -1.12 0.62 -14.14
C TYR A 388 -1.43 -0.52 -13.13
N TRP A 389 -2.60 -0.57 -12.49
CA TRP A 389 -2.99 -1.61 -11.54
C TRP A 389 -3.88 -2.72 -12.14
N ARG A 390 -3.85 -2.91 -13.47
CA ARG A 390 -4.62 -3.95 -14.20
C ARG A 390 -3.79 -5.12 -14.71
N GLY A 391 -2.56 -5.27 -14.21
CA GLY A 391 -1.69 -6.38 -14.64
C GLY A 391 -0.22 -6.20 -14.28
N PRO A 392 0.40 -5.02 -14.42
CA PRO A 392 1.80 -4.82 -14.06
C PRO A 392 2.15 -5.29 -12.66
N ALA A 393 3.41 -5.68 -12.46
CA ALA A 393 3.96 -6.02 -11.16
C ALA A 393 4.55 -4.78 -10.48
N TRP A 394 4.22 -4.60 -9.21
CA TRP A 394 4.62 -3.45 -8.39
C TRP A 394 5.58 -3.86 -7.30
N PHE A 395 6.61 -3.05 -7.06
CA PHE A 395 7.69 -3.39 -6.12
C PHE A 395 7.21 -3.40 -4.67
N ASN A 396 6.35 -2.47 -4.28
CA ASN A 396 5.82 -2.37 -2.92
C ASN A 396 4.93 -3.55 -2.54
N THR A 397 4.00 -3.97 -3.40
CA THR A 397 3.14 -5.13 -3.13
C THR A 397 3.94 -6.43 -3.11
N ASN A 398 4.90 -6.59 -3.99
CA ASN A 398 5.77 -7.75 -4.02
C ASN A 398 6.73 -7.80 -2.81
N TRP A 399 7.21 -6.65 -2.33
CA TRP A 399 7.97 -6.56 -1.08
C TRP A 399 7.12 -6.98 0.13
N LEU A 400 5.85 -6.56 0.18
CA LEU A 400 4.91 -6.98 1.22
C LEU A 400 4.65 -8.49 1.16
N LEU A 401 4.49 -9.05 -0.03
CA LEU A 401 4.32 -10.49 -0.22
C LEU A 401 5.56 -11.30 0.18
N GLU A 402 6.78 -10.83 -0.14
CA GLU A 402 8.02 -11.45 0.31
C GLU A 402 8.04 -11.59 1.84
N ARG A 403 7.70 -10.52 2.56
CA ARG A 403 7.63 -10.53 4.02
C ARG A 403 6.56 -11.48 4.55
N GLY A 404 5.38 -11.51 3.91
CA GLY A 404 4.31 -12.42 4.27
C GLY A 404 4.68 -13.89 4.05
N LEU A 405 5.25 -14.23 2.91
CA LEU A 405 5.77 -15.58 2.62
C LEU A 405 6.83 -16.01 3.63
N ARG A 406 7.77 -15.15 3.95
CA ARG A 406 8.82 -15.40 4.93
C ARG A 406 8.25 -15.60 6.34
N LEU A 407 7.26 -14.80 6.73
CA LEU A 407 6.56 -14.89 8.02
C LEU A 407 5.91 -16.27 8.22
N HIS A 408 5.32 -16.83 7.17
CA HIS A 408 4.65 -18.14 7.22
C HIS A 408 5.57 -19.33 6.90
N GLY A 409 6.87 -19.09 6.74
CA GLY A 409 7.87 -20.15 6.56
C GLY A 409 8.10 -20.57 5.11
N GLU A 410 7.48 -19.91 4.14
CA GLU A 410 7.64 -20.12 2.70
C GLU A 410 8.97 -19.54 2.18
N ARG A 411 10.08 -19.98 2.80
CA ARG A 411 11.41 -19.40 2.60
C ARG A 411 11.91 -19.48 1.16
N GLY A 412 11.58 -20.56 0.46
CA GLY A 412 12.00 -20.74 -0.94
C GLY A 412 11.35 -19.74 -1.88
N LEU A 413 10.03 -19.55 -1.75
CA LEU A 413 9.27 -18.56 -2.52
C LEU A 413 9.69 -17.13 -2.16
N ALA A 414 9.85 -16.83 -0.87
CA ALA A 414 10.30 -15.53 -0.42
C ALA A 414 11.70 -15.19 -0.97
N ALA A 415 12.65 -16.13 -0.93
CA ALA A 415 14.00 -15.92 -1.46
C ALA A 415 13.99 -15.71 -2.98
N GLY A 416 13.19 -16.48 -3.72
CA GLY A 416 13.02 -16.30 -5.17
C GLY A 416 12.43 -14.92 -5.51
N LEU A 417 11.36 -14.53 -4.81
CA LEU A 417 10.72 -13.22 -4.99
C LEU A 417 11.66 -12.06 -4.64
N ARG A 418 12.45 -12.19 -3.56
CA ARG A 418 13.47 -11.22 -3.16
C ARG A 418 14.52 -11.03 -4.25
N ALA A 419 15.08 -12.14 -4.79
CA ALA A 419 16.06 -12.09 -5.85
C ALA A 419 15.49 -11.40 -7.11
N ALA A 420 14.28 -11.77 -7.51
CA ALA A 420 13.58 -11.18 -8.64
C ALA A 420 13.33 -9.66 -8.48
N LEU A 421 12.95 -9.22 -7.28
CA LEU A 421 12.76 -7.80 -6.96
C LEU A 421 14.05 -7.01 -7.13
N VAL A 422 15.15 -7.50 -6.56
CA VAL A 422 16.47 -6.82 -6.63
C VAL A 422 16.97 -6.76 -8.07
N GLU A 423 16.90 -7.87 -8.81
CA GLU A 423 17.31 -7.94 -10.21
C GLU A 423 16.47 -7.02 -11.09
N THR A 424 15.14 -7.06 -10.92
CA THR A 424 14.24 -6.24 -11.73
C THR A 424 14.37 -4.76 -11.40
N ALA A 425 14.58 -4.36 -10.15
CA ALA A 425 14.85 -2.97 -9.77
C ALA A 425 16.11 -2.43 -10.50
N ALA A 426 17.17 -3.24 -10.55
CA ALA A 426 18.40 -2.89 -11.27
C ALA A 426 18.18 -2.76 -12.78
N ALA A 427 17.56 -3.76 -13.39
CA ALA A 427 17.36 -3.82 -14.83
C ALA A 427 16.40 -2.76 -15.36
N SER A 428 15.36 -2.42 -14.58
CA SER A 428 14.35 -1.44 -14.96
C SER A 428 14.77 0.02 -14.74
N GLY A 429 15.92 0.29 -14.11
CA GLY A 429 16.31 1.65 -13.70
C GLY A 429 15.41 2.21 -12.62
N PHE A 430 15.06 1.40 -11.62
CA PHE A 430 14.14 1.73 -10.53
C PHE A 430 12.79 2.24 -11.05
N ALA A 431 12.16 1.49 -11.96
CA ALA A 431 10.85 1.84 -12.49
C ALA A 431 9.77 1.86 -11.41
N GLU A 432 8.71 2.61 -11.64
CA GLU A 432 7.52 2.67 -10.80
C GLU A 432 6.85 1.29 -10.69
N TYR A 433 6.65 0.63 -11.84
CA TYR A 433 6.17 -0.73 -11.98
C TYR A 433 6.73 -1.35 -13.27
N VAL A 434 6.53 -2.64 -13.48
CA VAL A 434 7.09 -3.38 -14.62
C VAL A 434 6.05 -4.30 -15.24
N HIS A 435 6.23 -4.58 -16.53
CA HIS A 435 5.49 -5.62 -17.23
C HIS A 435 5.76 -6.99 -16.58
N PRO A 436 4.73 -7.78 -16.17
CA PRO A 436 4.92 -8.96 -15.33
C PRO A 436 5.72 -10.09 -15.99
N TYR A 437 5.65 -10.22 -17.32
CA TYR A 437 6.37 -11.26 -18.06
C TYR A 437 7.75 -10.83 -18.54
N THR A 438 7.86 -9.62 -19.11
CA THR A 438 9.10 -9.15 -19.76
C THR A 438 9.99 -8.34 -18.83
N LYS A 439 9.46 -7.88 -17.68
CA LYS A 439 10.13 -6.97 -16.74
C LYS A 439 10.52 -5.61 -17.35
N GLU A 440 9.98 -5.28 -18.53
CA GLU A 440 10.14 -3.94 -19.11
C GLU A 440 9.60 -2.88 -18.16
N SER A 441 10.31 -1.75 -18.10
CA SER A 441 9.92 -0.59 -17.30
C SER A 441 8.59 -0.02 -17.76
N CYS A 442 7.70 0.22 -16.83
CA CYS A 442 6.44 0.91 -17.02
C CYS A 442 6.35 2.09 -16.03
N GLY A 443 5.49 3.07 -16.31
CA GLY A 443 5.42 4.29 -15.51
C GLY A 443 6.68 5.15 -15.62
N THR A 444 7.06 5.80 -14.51
CA THR A 444 8.28 6.62 -14.46
C THR A 444 9.47 5.81 -13.93
N ARG A 445 10.70 6.25 -14.27
CA ARG A 445 11.96 5.70 -13.74
C ARG A 445 12.43 6.53 -12.54
N ASP A 446 13.53 6.07 -11.93
CA ASP A 446 14.09 6.70 -10.72
C ASP A 446 13.05 6.88 -9.61
N PHE A 447 12.21 5.85 -9.44
CA PHE A 447 11.10 5.89 -8.49
C PHE A 447 11.58 5.57 -7.07
N SER A 448 11.25 6.45 -6.12
CA SER A 448 11.82 6.44 -4.78
C SER A 448 11.53 5.18 -3.98
N TRP A 449 10.28 4.66 -3.99
CA TRP A 449 10.01 3.44 -3.23
C TRP A 449 10.71 2.21 -3.79
N THR A 450 10.84 2.10 -5.14
CA THR A 450 11.57 0.99 -5.76
C THR A 450 13.04 1.01 -5.35
N ALA A 451 13.67 2.18 -5.38
CA ALA A 451 15.03 2.36 -4.90
C ALA A 451 15.16 2.06 -3.40
N ALA A 452 14.24 2.54 -2.58
CA ALA A 452 14.23 2.34 -1.13
C ALA A 452 14.07 0.86 -0.75
N LEU A 453 13.08 0.19 -1.34
CA LEU A 453 12.83 -1.23 -1.07
C LEU A 453 13.94 -2.13 -1.62
N CYS A 454 14.58 -1.75 -2.72
CA CYS A 454 15.79 -2.43 -3.20
C CYS A 454 16.93 -2.31 -2.17
N VAL A 455 17.16 -1.15 -1.57
CA VAL A 455 18.15 -0.98 -0.48
C VAL A 455 17.79 -1.85 0.71
N ASP A 456 16.53 -1.91 1.09
CA ASP A 456 16.05 -2.75 2.21
C ASP A 456 16.35 -4.23 1.95
N LEU A 457 15.97 -4.73 0.78
CA LEU A 457 16.21 -6.11 0.36
C LEU A 457 17.71 -6.46 0.27
N LEU A 458 18.56 -5.54 -0.12
CA LEU A 458 20.02 -5.73 -0.16
C LEU A 458 20.67 -5.70 1.22
N SER A 459 20.01 -5.15 2.23
CA SER A 459 20.58 -4.91 3.55
C SER A 459 20.12 -5.92 4.61
N GLU A 460 18.95 -6.52 4.44
CA GLU A 460 18.49 -7.59 5.33
C GLU A 460 19.18 -8.89 4.96
N GLU A 461 19.89 -9.51 5.90
CA GLU A 461 20.43 -10.86 5.71
C GLU A 461 19.29 -11.90 5.61
N PRO A 462 19.44 -12.95 4.77
CA PRO A 462 18.42 -13.99 4.60
C PRO A 462 18.22 -14.89 5.84
N ALA A 463 19.05 -14.74 6.87
CA ALA A 463 19.05 -15.61 8.05
C ALA A 463 19.05 -14.81 9.35
N GLY A 464 18.00 -14.96 10.15
CA GLY A 464 18.07 -14.72 11.58
C GLY A 464 17.23 -13.63 12.20
N GLU A 465 15.98 -13.41 11.75
CA GLU A 465 15.01 -12.91 12.73
C GLU A 465 14.60 -14.09 13.63
N PRO A 466 14.72 -13.97 14.95
CA PRO A 466 14.26 -15.03 15.84
C PRO A 466 12.75 -15.21 15.66
N ALA A 467 12.32 -16.42 15.39
CA ALA A 467 10.94 -16.88 15.47
C ALA A 467 10.47 -16.88 16.95
N ALA A 468 10.49 -15.74 17.60
CA ALA A 468 10.37 -15.63 19.06
C ALA A 468 9.30 -14.63 19.50
N VAL A 469 8.13 -14.57 18.88
CA VAL A 469 6.97 -13.93 19.53
C VAL A 469 5.64 -14.68 19.29
N VAL A 470 5.58 -15.74 18.52
CA VAL A 470 4.28 -16.35 18.11
C VAL A 470 3.95 -17.69 18.79
N ARG A 471 4.68 -18.13 19.83
CA ARG A 471 4.37 -19.42 20.49
C ARG A 471 3.84 -19.33 21.91
N THR A 472 2.96 -18.39 22.23
CA THR A 472 2.20 -18.43 23.52
C THR A 472 0.69 -18.35 23.38
N ALA A 473 0.10 -18.49 22.16
CA ALA A 473 -1.35 -18.57 21.96
C ALA A 473 -1.83 -19.91 21.37
N ALA A 474 -1.00 -20.95 21.31
CA ALA A 474 -1.41 -22.29 20.85
C ALA A 474 -2.11 -23.10 21.95
N GLY A 475 -3.12 -22.50 22.58
CA GLY A 475 -3.89 -23.12 23.68
C GLY A 475 -5.39 -23.00 23.56
N ARG A 476 -5.99 -22.95 22.38
CA ARG A 476 -7.44 -23.14 22.17
C ARG A 476 -7.79 -23.56 20.74
N ALA A 477 -7.17 -24.60 20.24
CA ALA A 477 -7.69 -25.35 19.10
C ALA A 477 -8.82 -26.26 19.58
N GLY A 478 -10.08 -25.78 19.60
CA GLY A 478 -11.16 -26.64 20.05
C GLY A 478 -12.56 -26.05 20.10
N ARG A 479 -12.91 -25.06 19.29
CA ARG A 479 -14.29 -24.56 19.31
C ARG A 479 -14.87 -24.08 17.96
N TRP A 480 -14.34 -24.48 16.84
CA TRP A 480 -14.87 -24.05 15.53
C TRP A 480 -15.55 -25.17 14.72
N ALA A 481 -15.61 -26.41 15.24
CA ALA A 481 -16.19 -27.56 14.51
C ALA A 481 -17.68 -27.82 14.75
N ASP A 482 -18.39 -27.09 15.65
CA ASP A 482 -19.69 -27.57 16.15
C ASP A 482 -20.89 -26.59 16.01
N ARG A 483 -20.88 -25.66 15.06
CA ARG A 483 -22.07 -24.80 14.86
C ARG A 483 -22.75 -24.87 13.49
N ARG A 484 -22.50 -25.90 12.68
CA ARG A 484 -23.19 -26.09 11.39
C ARG A 484 -24.01 -27.39 11.27
N THR A 485 -24.36 -28.05 12.35
CA THR A 485 -25.23 -29.25 12.29
C THR A 485 -26.42 -29.21 13.26
N ALA A 486 -27.01 -28.05 13.47
CA ALA A 486 -28.28 -27.98 14.21
C ALA A 486 -29.27 -27.10 13.43
N GLY A 487 -30.05 -27.69 12.56
CA GLY A 487 -31.16 -26.95 11.94
C GLY A 487 -31.65 -27.52 10.59
N VAL A 488 -31.89 -28.82 10.45
CA VAL A 488 -32.92 -29.29 9.52
C VAL A 488 -33.47 -30.60 10.10
N ARG A 489 -34.61 -30.56 10.78
CA ARG A 489 -35.62 -31.62 10.86
C ARG A 489 -36.99 -31.02 11.01
N VAL A 490 -37.83 -31.40 10.03
CA VAL A 490 -39.29 -31.33 9.86
C VAL A 490 -39.81 -29.96 9.52
#